data_57e03d4a3f6c53df2aa3b8d781e0f81f
#
_entry.id   57e03d4a3f6c53df2aa3b8d781e0f81f
#
_cell.length_a   1.000
_cell.length_b   1.000
_cell.length_c   1.000
_cell.angle_alpha   90.00
_cell.angle_beta   90.00
_cell.angle_gamma   90.00
#
_symmetry.space_group_name_H-M   'P 1'
#
loop_
_entity.id
_entity.type
_entity.pdbx_description
1 polymer ?
#
loop_
_entity_poly.entity_id
_entity_poly.type
_entity_poly.pdbx_seq_one_letter_code
_entity_poly.pdbx_strand_id
1 'polypeptide(L)'
;MLTAIDTSAWNHPNGAGINFAEVKASGVDIAIQRATDGLGLQVRGFLVNSVDYFYPYDAPAALAAGLTPGAYHVLDPLSDIAAQADLFGATVGTGVGIRAIDVEPTAQEQVSAATANAQIAQFKDIVSSRLNRPVALYCDEARAQWLGVAPEWLASYGPAAPTGPAMWQNSDTGSVAGVVGNVDLDQWLGSPSDLVRYLGAAVTNPPNDPSNAEVVAIISSPTGQGYGIFASDGGVFTFGDFVFYGSAGAIKLNKPIVDAALTPSGKGYWLCAADGGIFTYGDAKFCGSTGNLALVKPITRMTPTPSGDGYWLIALDGGVFSFGDASYFGRVTYA
;
A
#
# COMPACT_ATOMS: atom_id res chain seq x y z
N MET A 1 -18.23 7.32 0.86
CA MET A 1 -17.75 6.72 2.14
C MET A 1 -17.32 5.32 1.79
N LEU A 2 -16.11 4.91 2.12
CA LEU A 2 -15.65 3.55 1.80
C LEU A 2 -16.04 2.59 2.92
N THR A 3 -16.51 1.41 2.53
CA THR A 3 -16.89 0.33 3.44
C THR A 3 -15.73 -0.63 3.57
N ALA A 4 -15.44 -1.05 4.80
CA ALA A 4 -14.39 -2.01 5.08
C ALA A 4 -14.93 -3.18 5.92
N ILE A 5 -14.19 -4.28 5.89
CA ILE A 5 -14.31 -5.37 6.85
C ILE A 5 -12.94 -5.65 7.43
N ASP A 6 -12.89 -6.08 8.68
CA ASP A 6 -11.70 -6.74 9.19
C ASP A 6 -11.99 -8.21 9.49
N THR A 7 -10.96 -9.04 9.29
CA THR A 7 -11.06 -10.50 9.36
C THR A 7 -9.85 -11.11 10.04
N SER A 8 -10.05 -12.29 10.59
CA SER A 8 -9.03 -13.12 11.19
C SER A 8 -9.38 -14.59 11.01
N ALA A 9 -8.62 -15.50 11.60
CA ALA A 9 -8.93 -16.91 11.61
C ALA A 9 -10.33 -17.25 12.19
N TRP A 10 -10.95 -16.35 12.94
CA TRP A 10 -12.33 -16.51 13.43
C TRP A 10 -13.39 -16.51 12.33
N ASN A 11 -13.10 -15.87 11.18
CA ASN A 11 -14.00 -15.79 10.03
C ASN A 11 -13.90 -17.02 9.11
N HIS A 12 -13.16 -18.06 9.57
CA HIS A 12 -12.98 -19.34 8.87
C HIS A 12 -13.55 -20.53 9.67
N PRO A 13 -14.87 -20.54 9.99
CA PRO A 13 -15.44 -21.62 10.76
C PRO A 13 -15.25 -22.97 10.05
N ASN A 14 -14.66 -23.93 10.76
CA ASN A 14 -14.30 -25.25 10.20
C ASN A 14 -13.37 -25.20 8.98
N GLY A 15 -12.54 -24.13 8.85
CA GLY A 15 -11.64 -23.94 7.71
C GLY A 15 -12.33 -23.46 6.43
N ALA A 16 -13.56 -22.94 6.53
CA ALA A 16 -14.23 -22.36 5.37
C ALA A 16 -13.47 -21.15 4.85
N GLY A 17 -13.25 -21.07 3.53
CA GLY A 17 -12.61 -19.92 2.89
C GLY A 17 -13.54 -18.71 2.81
N ILE A 18 -12.97 -17.50 2.79
CA ILE A 18 -13.71 -16.28 2.46
C ILE A 18 -13.75 -16.12 0.94
N ASN A 19 -14.94 -15.85 0.38
CA ASN A 19 -15.10 -15.52 -1.03
C ASN A 19 -14.98 -14.01 -1.23
N PHE A 20 -13.77 -13.51 -1.41
CA PHE A 20 -13.51 -12.08 -1.56
C PHE A 20 -14.12 -11.46 -2.83
N ALA A 21 -14.43 -12.24 -3.86
CA ALA A 21 -15.15 -11.74 -5.02
C ALA A 21 -16.62 -11.39 -4.66
N GLU A 22 -17.29 -12.21 -3.84
CA GLU A 22 -18.62 -11.90 -3.31
C GLU A 22 -18.56 -10.73 -2.32
N VAL A 23 -17.53 -10.68 -1.45
CA VAL A 23 -17.29 -9.54 -0.55
C VAL A 23 -17.18 -8.24 -1.36
N LYS A 24 -16.40 -8.22 -2.43
CA LYS A 24 -16.29 -7.04 -3.30
C LYS A 24 -17.60 -6.69 -3.99
N ALA A 25 -18.31 -7.69 -4.50
CA ALA A 25 -19.60 -7.50 -5.17
C ALA A 25 -20.69 -6.97 -4.21
N SER A 26 -20.56 -7.17 -2.90
CA SER A 26 -21.47 -6.62 -1.88
C SER A 26 -21.22 -5.14 -1.55
N GLY A 27 -20.22 -4.51 -2.16
CA GLY A 27 -19.92 -3.08 -2.01
C GLY A 27 -18.82 -2.78 -0.97
N VAL A 28 -18.10 -3.80 -0.50
CA VAL A 28 -16.92 -3.61 0.36
C VAL A 28 -15.75 -3.12 -0.49
N ASP A 29 -15.02 -2.12 0.01
CA ASP A 29 -13.88 -1.50 -0.67
C ASP A 29 -12.53 -1.93 -0.08
N ILE A 30 -12.50 -2.18 1.22
CA ILE A 30 -11.27 -2.45 2.01
C ILE A 30 -11.46 -3.75 2.78
N ALA A 31 -10.43 -4.61 2.77
CA ALA A 31 -10.39 -5.80 3.62
C ALA A 31 -9.08 -5.80 4.42
N ILE A 32 -9.20 -5.79 5.75
CA ILE A 32 -8.08 -5.75 6.68
C ILE A 32 -7.99 -7.09 7.38
N GLN A 33 -6.87 -7.79 7.27
CA GLN A 33 -6.70 -9.12 7.84
C GLN A 33 -5.75 -9.09 9.02
N ARG A 34 -6.04 -9.86 10.08
CA ARG A 34 -5.04 -10.14 11.10
C ARG A 34 -3.85 -10.86 10.46
N ALA A 35 -2.68 -10.23 10.52
CA ALA A 35 -1.46 -10.84 10.00
C ALA A 35 -0.69 -11.57 11.10
N THR A 36 -0.58 -10.95 12.27
CA THR A 36 0.20 -11.50 13.39
C THR A 36 -0.45 -11.17 14.74
N ASP A 37 -0.08 -11.95 15.77
CA ASP A 37 -0.62 -11.83 17.11
C ASP A 37 0.46 -12.23 18.13
N GLY A 38 0.99 -11.28 18.89
CA GLY A 38 2.03 -11.45 19.91
C GLY A 38 3.28 -12.17 19.42
N LEU A 39 3.99 -12.80 20.36
CA LEU A 39 5.09 -13.72 20.12
C LEU A 39 4.80 -15.07 20.79
N GLY A 40 4.38 -16.06 20.00
CA GLY A 40 4.32 -17.46 20.44
C GLY A 40 3.14 -17.86 21.31
N LEU A 41 2.15 -17.01 21.52
CA LEU A 41 0.89 -17.40 22.12
C LEU A 41 0.08 -18.23 21.12
N GLN A 42 0.01 -19.53 21.36
CA GLN A 42 -0.97 -20.40 20.68
C GLN A 42 -2.34 -20.14 21.26
N VAL A 43 -2.95 -19.01 20.91
CA VAL A 43 -4.33 -18.77 21.25
C VAL A 43 -5.19 -19.50 20.23
N ARG A 44 -5.67 -20.70 20.64
CA ARG A 44 -6.73 -21.47 19.97
C ARG A 44 -6.41 -22.06 18.58
N GLY A 45 -5.19 -22.51 18.32
CA GLY A 45 -4.92 -23.43 17.19
C GLY A 45 -4.86 -22.83 15.79
N PHE A 46 -5.01 -21.50 15.66
CA PHE A 46 -5.02 -20.79 14.36
C PHE A 46 -3.78 -19.92 14.10
N LEU A 47 -2.80 -19.95 14.99
CA LEU A 47 -1.53 -19.25 14.78
C LEU A 47 -0.41 -20.25 14.53
N VAL A 48 0.43 -19.95 13.55
CA VAL A 48 1.68 -20.67 13.29
C VAL A 48 2.81 -19.69 13.48
N ASN A 49 3.61 -19.86 14.53
CA ASN A 49 4.70 -18.94 14.89
C ASN A 49 4.23 -17.46 14.96
N SER A 50 3.09 -17.23 15.64
CA SER A 50 2.45 -15.90 15.77
C SER A 50 1.94 -15.27 14.46
N VAL A 51 1.96 -15.96 13.34
CA VAL A 51 1.32 -15.55 12.08
C VAL A 51 -0.07 -16.19 11.99
N ASP A 52 -1.07 -15.40 11.61
CA ASP A 52 -2.42 -15.92 11.37
C ASP A 52 -2.39 -16.92 10.21
N TYR A 53 -2.95 -18.11 10.43
CA TYR A 53 -2.88 -19.22 9.48
C TYR A 53 -3.49 -18.86 8.11
N PHE A 54 -4.54 -18.04 8.09
CA PHE A 54 -5.25 -17.71 6.85
C PHE A 54 -4.68 -16.47 6.16
N TYR A 55 -3.92 -15.61 6.86
CA TYR A 55 -3.36 -14.39 6.28
C TYR A 55 -2.63 -14.59 4.94
N PRO A 56 -1.74 -15.60 4.78
CA PRO A 56 -1.03 -15.83 3.51
C PRO A 56 -1.93 -16.19 2.32
N TYR A 57 -3.15 -16.60 2.59
CA TYR A 57 -4.15 -16.96 1.56
C TYR A 57 -5.15 -15.82 1.33
N ASP A 58 -5.61 -15.18 2.40
CA ASP A 58 -6.65 -14.16 2.37
C ASP A 58 -6.16 -12.83 1.79
N ALA A 59 -4.99 -12.36 2.19
CA ALA A 59 -4.47 -11.08 1.73
C ALA A 59 -4.25 -11.04 0.19
N PRO A 60 -3.64 -12.06 -0.45
CA PRO A 60 -3.58 -12.13 -1.91
C PRO A 60 -4.95 -12.30 -2.57
N ALA A 61 -5.88 -13.07 -1.97
CA ALA A 61 -7.22 -13.29 -2.52
C ALA A 61 -8.07 -12.01 -2.48
N ALA A 62 -8.01 -11.23 -1.39
CA ALA A 62 -8.66 -9.94 -1.27
C ALA A 62 -8.13 -8.95 -2.32
N LEU A 63 -6.81 -8.88 -2.50
CA LEU A 63 -6.18 -8.05 -3.53
C LEU A 63 -6.61 -8.47 -4.94
N ALA A 64 -6.62 -9.78 -5.23
CA ALA A 64 -7.05 -10.31 -6.53
C ALA A 64 -8.53 -10.03 -6.83
N ALA A 65 -9.37 -9.90 -5.80
CA ALA A 65 -10.76 -9.50 -5.92
C ALA A 65 -10.96 -7.99 -6.09
N GLY A 66 -9.88 -7.18 -6.10
CA GLY A 66 -9.93 -5.72 -6.24
C GLY A 66 -10.32 -4.99 -4.96
N LEU A 67 -10.12 -5.61 -3.79
CA LEU A 67 -10.23 -4.94 -2.50
C LEU A 67 -8.91 -4.24 -2.16
N THR A 68 -9.00 -3.11 -1.47
CA THR A 68 -7.84 -2.47 -0.86
C THR A 68 -7.36 -3.34 0.31
N PRO A 69 -6.14 -3.90 0.29
CA PRO A 69 -5.69 -4.77 1.36
C PRO A 69 -5.25 -3.96 2.59
N GLY A 70 -5.54 -4.47 3.77
CA GLY A 70 -5.00 -4.01 5.04
C GLY A 70 -4.50 -5.18 5.87
N ALA A 71 -3.74 -4.88 6.92
CA ALA A 71 -3.28 -5.87 7.88
C ALA A 71 -3.17 -5.28 9.28
N TYR A 72 -3.43 -6.09 10.30
CA TYR A 72 -3.21 -5.68 11.68
C TYR A 72 -2.42 -6.71 12.49
N HIS A 73 -1.84 -6.22 13.56
CA HIS A 73 -1.11 -6.98 14.58
C HIS A 73 -1.77 -6.79 15.93
N VAL A 74 -2.10 -7.87 16.61
CA VAL A 74 -2.55 -7.83 18.00
C VAL A 74 -1.34 -7.73 18.91
N LEU A 75 -1.23 -6.64 19.69
CA LEU A 75 -0.09 -6.38 20.54
C LEU A 75 -0.12 -7.22 21.82
N ASP A 76 0.93 -7.99 22.06
CA ASP A 76 1.21 -8.59 23.37
C ASP A 76 2.16 -7.69 24.19
N PRO A 77 1.69 -7.00 25.22
CA PRO A 77 2.53 -6.07 26.00
C PRO A 77 3.54 -6.76 26.91
N LEU A 78 3.49 -8.08 27.03
CA LEU A 78 4.41 -8.87 27.89
C LEU A 78 5.58 -9.45 27.10
N SER A 79 5.52 -9.39 25.77
CA SER A 79 6.57 -9.91 24.89
C SER A 79 7.42 -8.78 24.30
N ASP A 80 8.54 -9.13 23.66
CA ASP A 80 9.45 -8.18 23.03
C ASP A 80 8.76 -7.44 21.87
N ILE A 81 8.57 -6.13 22.03
CA ILE A 81 7.87 -5.27 21.10
C ILE A 81 8.64 -5.13 19.77
N ALA A 82 9.97 -5.07 19.82
CA ALA A 82 10.76 -4.96 18.60
C ALA A 82 10.65 -6.23 17.76
N ALA A 83 10.67 -7.39 18.39
CA ALA A 83 10.47 -8.66 17.70
C ALA A 83 9.07 -8.81 17.11
N GLN A 84 8.02 -8.32 17.79
CA GLN A 84 6.67 -8.28 17.26
C GLN A 84 6.57 -7.36 16.03
N ALA A 85 7.17 -6.17 16.10
CA ALA A 85 7.19 -5.21 14.99
C ALA A 85 7.95 -5.76 13.78
N ASP A 86 9.08 -6.43 14.02
CA ASP A 86 9.87 -7.09 12.96
C ASP A 86 9.11 -8.24 12.31
N LEU A 87 8.43 -9.08 13.10
CA LEU A 87 7.60 -10.17 12.60
C LEU A 87 6.45 -9.63 11.73
N PHE A 88 5.70 -8.64 12.25
CA PHE A 88 4.61 -8.01 11.49
C PHE A 88 5.13 -7.40 10.19
N GLY A 89 6.17 -6.58 10.26
CA GLY A 89 6.76 -5.95 9.08
C GLY A 89 7.28 -6.94 8.04
N ALA A 90 7.84 -8.08 8.48
CA ALA A 90 8.27 -9.16 7.59
C ALA A 90 7.09 -9.91 6.95
N THR A 91 6.02 -10.12 7.72
CA THR A 91 4.82 -10.85 7.28
C THR A 91 4.03 -10.04 6.24
N VAL A 92 3.79 -8.75 6.51
CA VAL A 92 2.93 -7.93 5.63
C VAL A 92 3.67 -7.34 4.43
N GLY A 93 4.97 -7.12 4.55
CA GLY A 93 5.77 -6.52 3.47
C GLY A 93 5.28 -5.13 3.05
N THR A 94 5.68 -4.70 1.87
CA THR A 94 5.35 -3.36 1.32
C THR A 94 4.02 -3.33 0.56
N GLY A 95 3.48 -4.49 0.17
CA GLY A 95 2.28 -4.61 -0.68
C GLY A 95 0.94 -4.35 0.00
N VAL A 96 0.91 -4.30 1.34
CA VAL A 96 -0.31 -4.04 2.11
C VAL A 96 -0.51 -2.54 2.32
N GLY A 97 -1.71 -2.06 2.12
CA GLY A 97 -2.08 -0.65 2.24
C GLY A 97 -2.20 -0.18 3.69
N ILE A 98 -3.35 -0.41 4.33
CA ILE A 98 -3.59 -0.01 5.72
C ILE A 98 -2.86 -0.99 6.65
N ARG A 99 -2.12 -0.46 7.61
CA ARG A 99 -1.47 -1.23 8.67
C ARG A 99 -1.95 -0.72 10.01
N ALA A 100 -2.29 -1.63 10.92
CA ALA A 100 -2.73 -1.26 12.24
C ALA A 100 -2.04 -2.09 13.33
N ILE A 101 -1.88 -1.48 14.49
CA ILE A 101 -1.62 -2.15 15.74
C ILE A 101 -2.93 -2.18 16.53
N ASP A 102 -3.33 -3.36 16.93
CA ASP A 102 -4.54 -3.62 17.69
C ASP A 102 -4.19 -3.79 19.16
N VAL A 103 -4.87 -3.00 19.99
CA VAL A 103 -4.63 -2.93 21.44
C VAL A 103 -5.89 -3.31 22.17
N GLU A 104 -5.97 -4.60 22.53
CA GLU A 104 -7.15 -5.19 23.16
C GLU A 104 -7.08 -5.25 24.70
N PRO A 105 -8.22 -5.34 25.41
CA PRO A 105 -8.31 -5.27 26.87
C PRO A 105 -7.50 -6.33 27.62
N THR A 106 -7.59 -7.57 27.19
CA THR A 106 -7.18 -8.75 27.99
C THR A 106 -5.68 -8.87 28.27
N ALA A 107 -4.84 -8.35 27.38
CA ALA A 107 -3.39 -8.35 27.58
C ALA A 107 -2.89 -7.03 28.19
N GLN A 108 -3.54 -5.90 27.85
CA GLN A 108 -3.10 -4.56 28.23
C GLN A 108 -3.33 -4.21 29.71
N GLU A 109 -4.26 -4.89 30.40
CA GLU A 109 -4.51 -4.68 31.84
C GLU A 109 -3.32 -5.06 32.73
N GLN A 110 -2.32 -5.74 32.18
CA GLN A 110 -1.13 -6.17 32.91
C GLN A 110 0.00 -5.13 32.90
N VAL A 111 -0.15 -4.04 32.16
CA VAL A 111 0.82 -2.93 32.11
C VAL A 111 0.13 -1.59 32.36
N SER A 112 0.90 -0.58 32.72
CA SER A 112 0.36 0.79 32.85
C SER A 112 0.05 1.41 31.49
N ALA A 113 -0.87 2.38 31.42
CA ALA A 113 -1.15 3.15 30.22
C ALA A 113 0.11 3.83 29.65
N ALA A 114 0.99 4.33 30.52
CA ALA A 114 2.26 4.92 30.10
C ALA A 114 3.19 3.90 29.43
N THR A 115 3.25 2.67 29.98
CA THR A 115 4.02 1.56 29.37
C THR A 115 3.41 1.17 28.03
N ALA A 116 2.10 1.00 27.95
CA ALA A 116 1.40 0.65 26.72
C ALA A 116 1.63 1.70 25.62
N ASN A 117 1.51 2.98 25.96
CA ASN A 117 1.79 4.07 25.02
C ASN A 117 3.24 4.05 24.48
N ALA A 118 4.23 3.76 25.36
CA ALA A 118 5.62 3.63 24.93
C ALA A 118 5.82 2.43 23.99
N GLN A 119 5.17 1.30 24.26
CA GLN A 119 5.21 0.10 23.44
C GLN A 119 4.54 0.32 22.07
N ILE A 120 3.37 0.97 22.05
CA ILE A 120 2.67 1.34 20.81
C ILE A 120 3.57 2.26 19.95
N ALA A 121 4.18 3.27 20.56
CA ALA A 121 5.08 4.18 19.87
C ALA A 121 6.30 3.41 19.29
N GLN A 122 6.93 2.55 20.07
CA GLN A 122 8.06 1.72 19.62
C GLN A 122 7.67 0.83 18.44
N PHE A 123 6.54 0.13 18.52
CA PHE A 123 6.04 -0.71 17.41
C PHE A 123 5.79 0.10 16.15
N LYS A 124 5.04 1.23 16.29
CA LYS A 124 4.73 2.12 15.16
C LYS A 124 6.00 2.67 14.51
N ASP A 125 7.00 3.07 15.29
CA ASP A 125 8.27 3.60 14.78
C ASP A 125 9.06 2.55 13.98
N ILE A 126 9.18 1.33 14.51
CA ILE A 126 9.90 0.23 13.84
C ILE A 126 9.21 -0.13 12.52
N VAL A 127 7.90 -0.38 12.56
CA VAL A 127 7.14 -0.78 11.36
C VAL A 127 7.11 0.36 10.35
N SER A 128 6.87 1.60 10.78
CA SER A 128 6.83 2.76 9.89
C SER A 128 8.18 3.00 9.22
N SER A 129 9.28 2.88 9.96
CA SER A 129 10.64 3.03 9.42
C SER A 129 10.97 1.94 8.41
N ARG A 130 10.59 0.69 8.70
CA ARG A 130 10.84 -0.46 7.82
C ARG A 130 10.07 -0.41 6.51
N LEU A 131 8.79 0.00 6.57
CA LEU A 131 7.87 -0.06 5.45
C LEU A 131 7.61 1.29 4.81
N ASN A 132 8.20 2.36 5.36
CA ASN A 132 7.98 3.76 4.95
C ASN A 132 6.48 4.13 4.88
N ARG A 133 5.72 3.71 5.89
CA ARG A 133 4.26 3.86 5.98
C ARG A 133 3.80 4.07 7.41
N PRO A 134 2.77 4.90 7.64
CA PRO A 134 2.18 5.02 8.96
C PRO A 134 1.49 3.71 9.38
N VAL A 135 1.43 3.51 10.68
CA VAL A 135 0.68 2.44 11.34
C VAL A 135 -0.44 3.08 12.15
N ALA A 136 -1.69 2.67 11.91
CA ALA A 136 -2.84 3.12 12.68
C ALA A 136 -2.86 2.43 14.05
N LEU A 137 -3.39 3.11 15.05
CA LEU A 137 -3.78 2.51 16.32
C LEU A 137 -5.27 2.14 16.24
N TYR A 138 -5.59 0.86 16.43
CA TYR A 138 -6.94 0.38 16.67
C TYR A 138 -7.14 0.11 18.15
N CYS A 139 -8.27 0.54 18.70
CA CYS A 139 -8.77 0.14 20.01
C CYS A 139 -10.25 0.51 20.16
N ASP A 140 -10.89 0.01 21.22
CA ASP A 140 -12.21 0.44 21.64
C ASP A 140 -12.21 1.78 22.42
N GLU A 141 -13.38 2.35 22.69
CA GLU A 141 -13.54 3.61 23.43
C GLU A 141 -12.95 3.56 24.83
N ALA A 142 -13.14 2.46 25.55
CA ALA A 142 -12.65 2.32 26.92
C ALA A 142 -11.11 2.30 26.92
N ARG A 143 -10.51 1.65 25.92
CA ARG A 143 -9.07 1.57 25.75
C ARG A 143 -8.47 2.91 25.34
N ALA A 144 -9.13 3.62 24.41
CA ALA A 144 -8.74 4.98 24.03
C ALA A 144 -8.73 5.93 25.24
N GLN A 145 -9.74 5.85 26.08
CA GLN A 145 -9.83 6.62 27.32
C GLN A 145 -8.72 6.25 28.31
N TRP A 146 -8.44 4.94 28.49
CA TRP A 146 -7.38 4.48 29.38
C TRP A 146 -6.00 4.89 28.90
N LEU A 147 -5.73 4.80 27.60
CA LEU A 147 -4.46 5.26 26.98
C LEU A 147 -4.33 6.79 27.02
N GLY A 148 -5.44 7.52 27.08
CA GLY A 148 -5.45 8.98 26.95
C GLY A 148 -5.06 9.47 25.55
N VAL A 149 -5.37 8.70 24.50
CA VAL A 149 -5.05 9.01 23.10
C VAL A 149 -6.28 8.94 22.21
N ALA A 150 -6.22 9.60 21.07
CA ALA A 150 -7.20 9.43 20.00
C ALA A 150 -6.65 8.40 18.99
N PRO A 151 -7.29 7.21 18.85
CA PRO A 151 -6.86 6.23 17.88
C PRO A 151 -7.25 6.67 16.46
N GLU A 152 -6.53 6.18 15.49
CA GLU A 152 -6.86 6.40 14.08
C GLU A 152 -7.98 5.47 13.60
N TRP A 153 -8.17 4.32 14.27
CA TRP A 153 -9.24 3.36 14.03
C TRP A 153 -9.91 3.03 15.37
N LEU A 154 -11.16 3.41 15.50
CA LEU A 154 -11.93 3.27 16.75
C LEU A 154 -13.08 2.30 16.61
N ALA A 155 -13.16 1.32 17.51
CA ALA A 155 -14.36 0.50 17.70
C ALA A 155 -15.34 1.22 18.62
N SER A 156 -16.52 1.51 18.08
CA SER A 156 -17.60 2.18 18.81
C SER A 156 -18.95 1.80 18.19
N TYR A 157 -19.76 1.06 18.91
CA TYR A 157 -21.01 0.50 18.40
C TYR A 157 -22.22 1.40 18.65
N GLY A 158 -22.02 2.71 18.54
CA GLY A 158 -23.04 3.72 18.69
C GLY A 158 -23.86 3.97 17.41
N PRO A 159 -24.98 4.74 17.52
CA PRO A 159 -25.86 5.01 16.39
C PRO A 159 -25.29 6.03 15.37
N ALA A 160 -24.19 6.67 15.70
CA ALA A 160 -23.56 7.70 14.84
C ALA A 160 -22.04 7.56 14.85
N ALA A 161 -21.44 7.88 13.72
CA ALA A 161 -19.99 7.88 13.57
C ALA A 161 -19.32 8.85 14.55
N PRO A 162 -18.22 8.44 15.22
CA PRO A 162 -17.46 9.31 16.10
C PRO A 162 -16.75 10.40 15.28
N THR A 163 -16.45 11.51 15.94
CA THR A 163 -15.61 12.56 15.33
C THR A 163 -14.16 12.32 15.72
N GLY A 164 -13.27 12.36 14.74
CA GLY A 164 -11.82 12.30 14.98
C GLY A 164 -11.09 11.12 14.36
N PRO A 165 -11.52 9.85 14.53
CA PRO A 165 -10.84 8.72 13.91
C PRO A 165 -10.95 8.75 12.39
N ALA A 166 -9.95 8.23 11.71
CA ALA A 166 -9.99 8.05 10.26
C ALA A 166 -10.83 6.83 9.87
N MET A 167 -10.99 5.86 10.75
CA MET A 167 -11.73 4.63 10.54
C MET A 167 -12.56 4.28 11.76
N TRP A 168 -13.75 3.74 11.55
CA TRP A 168 -14.73 3.41 12.55
C TRP A 168 -15.23 1.98 12.37
N GLN A 169 -14.94 1.11 13.33
CA GLN A 169 -15.61 -0.18 13.43
C GLN A 169 -16.97 0.02 14.11
N ASN A 170 -18.04 -0.19 13.35
CA ASN A 170 -19.39 0.11 13.79
C ASN A 170 -20.21 -1.14 14.16
N SER A 171 -19.68 -2.33 13.90
CA SER A 171 -20.32 -3.60 14.25
C SER A 171 -19.28 -4.71 14.34
N ASP A 172 -19.45 -5.60 15.32
CA ASP A 172 -18.76 -6.88 15.49
C ASP A 172 -19.66 -8.10 15.15
N THR A 173 -20.86 -7.83 14.67
CA THR A 173 -21.90 -8.83 14.37
C THR A 173 -22.46 -8.63 12.96
N GLY A 174 -21.69 -8.00 12.08
CA GLY A 174 -22.08 -7.74 10.72
C GLY A 174 -22.21 -9.02 9.88
N SER A 175 -22.86 -8.90 8.73
CA SER A 175 -22.98 -9.98 7.75
C SER A 175 -22.67 -9.45 6.37
N VAL A 176 -21.74 -10.09 5.69
CA VAL A 176 -21.31 -9.74 4.33
C VAL A 176 -21.33 -10.98 3.46
N ALA A 177 -21.85 -10.88 2.24
CA ALA A 177 -21.80 -11.99 1.29
C ALA A 177 -20.36 -12.42 1.05
N GLY A 178 -20.10 -13.72 1.03
CA GLY A 178 -18.75 -14.27 0.89
C GLY A 178 -18.03 -14.57 2.21
N VAL A 179 -18.56 -14.11 3.38
CA VAL A 179 -18.07 -14.47 4.70
C VAL A 179 -19.06 -15.35 5.41
N VAL A 180 -18.60 -16.43 6.04
CA VAL A 180 -19.44 -17.35 6.81
C VAL A 180 -19.47 -16.91 8.28
N GLY A 181 -20.65 -16.56 8.77
CA GLY A 181 -20.84 -16.07 10.14
C GLY A 181 -20.75 -14.55 10.25
N ASN A 182 -20.47 -14.07 11.45
CA ASN A 182 -20.32 -12.65 11.71
C ASN A 182 -18.96 -12.15 11.21
N VAL A 183 -18.93 -10.89 10.83
CA VAL A 183 -17.71 -10.17 10.42
C VAL A 183 -17.79 -8.73 10.94
N ASP A 184 -16.65 -8.18 11.27
CA ASP A 184 -16.53 -6.81 11.71
C ASP A 184 -16.75 -5.86 10.53
N LEU A 185 -17.60 -4.86 10.73
CA LEU A 185 -17.93 -3.86 9.73
C LEU A 185 -17.29 -2.53 10.09
N ASP A 186 -16.62 -1.95 9.12
CA ASP A 186 -15.91 -0.69 9.26
C ASP A 186 -16.30 0.32 8.19
N GLN A 187 -16.07 1.58 8.51
CA GLN A 187 -16.23 2.69 7.60
C GLN A 187 -15.00 3.60 7.62
N TRP A 188 -14.51 3.96 6.45
CA TRP A 188 -13.50 5.00 6.33
C TRP A 188 -14.18 6.37 6.45
N LEU A 189 -13.83 7.12 7.49
CA LEU A 189 -14.36 8.45 7.80
C LEU A 189 -13.40 9.57 7.36
N GLY A 190 -12.12 9.25 7.18
CA GLY A 190 -11.10 10.19 6.79
C GLY A 190 -11.29 10.72 5.35
N SER A 191 -10.56 11.77 5.02
CA SER A 191 -10.51 12.27 3.65
C SER A 191 -9.82 11.28 2.70
N PRO A 192 -10.00 11.39 1.37
CA PRO A 192 -9.20 10.63 0.41
C PRO A 192 -7.69 10.81 0.59
N SER A 193 -7.24 12.00 1.00
CA SER A 193 -5.82 12.26 1.28
C SER A 193 -5.31 11.54 2.54
N ASP A 194 -6.17 11.35 3.54
CA ASP A 194 -5.81 10.55 4.71
C ASP A 194 -5.65 9.07 4.33
N LEU A 195 -6.56 8.56 3.51
CA LEU A 195 -6.45 7.19 2.99
C LEU A 195 -5.16 7.00 2.21
N VAL A 196 -4.81 7.92 1.30
CA VAL A 196 -3.55 7.93 0.55
C VAL A 196 -2.34 7.84 1.48
N ARG A 197 -2.36 8.50 2.63
CA ARG A 197 -1.28 8.46 3.62
C ARG A 197 -1.06 7.04 4.15
N TYR A 198 -2.13 6.27 4.41
CA TYR A 198 -2.03 4.88 4.88
C TYR A 198 -1.71 3.90 3.75
N LEU A 199 -2.36 4.08 2.60
CA LEU A 199 -2.15 3.21 1.45
C LEU A 199 -0.78 3.46 0.82
N GLY A 200 -0.19 4.63 1.04
CA GLY A 200 0.91 5.15 0.28
C GLY A 200 0.52 5.33 -1.18
N ALA A 201 1.32 6.03 -1.95
CA ALA A 201 1.03 6.31 -3.34
C ALA A 201 0.87 5.06 -4.24
N ALA A 202 0.97 3.85 -3.71
CA ALA A 202 0.84 2.59 -4.45
C ALA A 202 -0.61 2.08 -4.61
N VAL A 203 -1.62 2.68 -3.94
CA VAL A 203 -3.03 2.22 -4.00
C VAL A 203 -4.00 3.36 -4.31
N THR A 204 -3.54 4.48 -4.76
CA THR A 204 -4.42 5.47 -5.32
C THR A 204 -4.52 5.24 -6.82
N ASN A 205 -5.53 4.51 -7.25
CA ASN A 205 -6.16 4.87 -8.49
C ASN A 205 -6.94 6.15 -8.21
N PRO A 206 -6.46 7.33 -8.64
CA PRO A 206 -7.31 8.50 -8.76
C PRO A 206 -8.32 8.26 -9.88
N PRO A 207 -9.25 9.17 -10.12
CA PRO A 207 -10.38 9.01 -11.01
C PRO A 207 -10.03 9.03 -12.51
N ASN A 208 -8.96 8.38 -12.89
CA ASN A 208 -8.75 7.92 -14.24
C ASN A 208 -9.27 6.49 -14.25
N ASP A 209 -10.36 6.25 -14.95
CA ASP A 209 -11.03 4.97 -15.12
C ASP A 209 -10.01 3.82 -15.19
N PRO A 210 -9.90 2.93 -14.15
CA PRO A 210 -8.93 1.84 -14.16
C PRO A 210 -9.21 0.82 -15.26
N SER A 211 -10.37 0.91 -15.93
CA SER A 211 -10.71 0.08 -17.10
C SER A 211 -9.82 0.36 -18.32
N ASN A 212 -9.00 1.44 -18.30
CA ASN A 212 -8.15 1.85 -19.41
C ASN A 212 -6.67 2.01 -19.05
N ALA A 213 -6.23 1.71 -17.83
CA ALA A 213 -4.82 1.75 -17.49
C ALA A 213 -4.10 0.53 -18.07
N GLU A 214 -3.22 0.76 -19.04
CA GLU A 214 -2.39 -0.29 -19.66
C GLU A 214 -1.06 -0.42 -18.92
N VAL A 215 -0.54 -1.65 -18.78
CA VAL A 215 0.84 -1.87 -18.32
C VAL A 215 1.79 -1.40 -19.42
N VAL A 216 2.68 -0.46 -19.10
CA VAL A 216 3.62 0.14 -20.06
C VAL A 216 5.06 -0.34 -19.88
N ALA A 217 5.43 -0.76 -18.67
CA ALA A 217 6.75 -1.31 -18.39
C ALA A 217 6.72 -2.30 -17.23
N ILE A 218 7.67 -3.24 -17.24
CA ILE A 218 8.08 -4.07 -16.12
C ILE A 218 9.59 -3.97 -15.98
N ILE A 219 10.08 -3.72 -14.75
CA ILE A 219 11.51 -3.50 -14.49
C ILE A 219 11.92 -4.35 -13.30
N SER A 220 12.99 -5.14 -13.46
CA SER A 220 13.56 -5.95 -12.38
C SER A 220 14.23 -5.07 -11.33
N SER A 221 14.19 -5.50 -10.05
CA SER A 221 15.04 -4.92 -9.02
C SER A 221 16.52 -5.19 -9.32
N PRO A 222 17.46 -4.40 -8.76
CA PRO A 222 18.91 -4.62 -8.98
C PRO A 222 19.40 -6.00 -8.56
N THR A 223 18.75 -6.63 -7.60
CA THR A 223 19.09 -7.97 -7.09
C THR A 223 18.48 -9.10 -7.91
N GLY A 224 17.46 -8.79 -8.74
CA GLY A 224 16.65 -9.79 -9.44
C GLY A 224 15.66 -10.54 -8.53
N GLN A 225 15.48 -10.11 -7.27
CA GLN A 225 14.55 -10.72 -6.33
C GLN A 225 13.16 -10.05 -6.31
N GLY A 226 12.95 -9.06 -7.19
CA GLY A 226 11.68 -8.34 -7.31
C GLY A 226 11.55 -7.63 -8.65
N TYR A 227 10.41 -6.99 -8.86
CA TYR A 227 10.15 -6.17 -10.05
C TYR A 227 9.12 -5.08 -9.74
N GLY A 228 9.17 -4.00 -10.49
CA GLY A 228 8.15 -2.96 -10.54
C GLY A 228 7.33 -3.06 -11.82
N ILE A 229 6.01 -2.92 -11.73
CA ILE A 229 5.08 -2.78 -12.86
C ILE A 229 4.62 -1.32 -12.91
N PHE A 230 4.65 -0.75 -14.10
CA PHE A 230 4.31 0.65 -14.34
C PHE A 230 3.13 0.74 -15.30
N ALA A 231 2.16 1.59 -14.97
CA ALA A 231 0.91 1.72 -15.72
C ALA A 231 0.79 3.09 -16.41
N SER A 232 -0.01 3.15 -17.46
CA SER A 232 -0.20 4.34 -18.30
C SER A 232 -0.84 5.52 -17.58
N ASP A 233 -1.54 5.28 -16.48
CA ASP A 233 -2.10 6.29 -15.58
C ASP A 233 -1.07 6.84 -14.57
N GLY A 234 0.17 6.34 -14.60
CA GLY A 234 1.24 6.69 -13.68
C GLY A 234 1.28 5.84 -12.41
N GLY A 235 0.45 4.80 -12.32
CA GLY A 235 0.48 3.81 -11.24
C GLY A 235 1.79 3.04 -11.24
N VAL A 236 2.32 2.74 -10.04
CA VAL A 236 3.53 1.93 -9.85
C VAL A 236 3.23 0.85 -8.82
N PHE A 237 3.45 -0.41 -9.19
CA PHE A 237 3.21 -1.58 -8.36
C PHE A 237 4.53 -2.33 -8.16
N THR A 238 4.90 -2.59 -6.91
CA THR A 238 6.19 -3.20 -6.57
C THR A 238 6.02 -4.57 -5.95
N PHE A 239 6.88 -5.50 -6.34
CA PHE A 239 6.86 -6.90 -5.93
C PHE A 239 8.26 -7.35 -5.49
N GLY A 240 8.32 -8.27 -4.52
CA GLY A 240 9.59 -8.73 -3.97
C GLY A 240 10.34 -7.60 -3.28
N ASP A 241 11.63 -7.47 -3.58
CA ASP A 241 12.50 -6.44 -3.01
C ASP A 241 12.58 -5.13 -3.83
N PHE A 242 11.72 -4.96 -4.83
CA PHE A 242 11.65 -3.70 -5.57
C PHE A 242 11.12 -2.58 -4.68
N VAL A 243 11.90 -1.52 -4.49
CA VAL A 243 11.55 -0.42 -3.59
C VAL A 243 10.61 0.57 -4.28
N PHE A 244 9.50 0.92 -3.62
CA PHE A 244 8.59 1.96 -4.08
C PHE A 244 9.11 3.33 -3.67
N TYR A 245 9.31 4.24 -4.63
CA TYR A 245 9.78 5.60 -4.41
C TYR A 245 8.71 6.67 -4.66
N GLY A 246 7.53 6.27 -5.18
CA GLY A 246 6.43 7.16 -5.51
C GLY A 246 5.76 6.82 -6.83
N SER A 247 4.64 7.49 -7.15
CA SER A 247 3.90 7.29 -8.40
C SER A 247 3.25 8.58 -8.88
N ALA A 248 2.91 8.65 -10.17
CA ALA A 248 2.14 9.75 -10.75
C ALA A 248 0.63 9.46 -10.76
N GLY A 249 0.17 8.32 -10.22
CA GLY A 249 -1.22 7.91 -10.25
C GLY A 249 -2.22 8.89 -9.61
N ALA A 250 -1.77 9.72 -8.66
CA ALA A 250 -2.59 10.79 -8.06
C ALA A 250 -2.52 12.14 -8.80
N ILE A 251 -1.74 12.24 -9.87
CA ILE A 251 -1.50 13.46 -10.62
C ILE A 251 -2.34 13.42 -11.90
N LYS A 252 -3.07 14.48 -12.20
CA LYS A 252 -3.72 14.59 -13.50
C LYS A 252 -2.65 14.72 -14.60
N LEU A 253 -2.44 13.66 -15.34
CA LEU A 253 -1.51 13.64 -16.46
C LEU A 253 -2.09 14.38 -17.68
N ASN A 254 -1.26 15.14 -18.39
CA ASN A 254 -1.65 15.73 -19.67
C ASN A 254 -1.71 14.66 -20.77
N LYS A 255 -0.79 13.69 -20.70
CA LYS A 255 -0.71 12.52 -21.58
C LYS A 255 -0.35 11.29 -20.75
N PRO A 256 -0.76 10.09 -21.18
CA PRO A 256 -0.45 8.85 -20.46
C PRO A 256 1.05 8.60 -20.37
N ILE A 257 1.47 7.89 -19.30
CA ILE A 257 2.81 7.32 -19.21
C ILE A 257 2.94 6.24 -20.29
N VAL A 258 4.09 6.19 -20.92
CA VAL A 258 4.39 5.26 -22.01
C VAL A 258 5.63 4.40 -21.74
N ASP A 259 6.44 4.80 -20.75
CA ASP A 259 7.64 4.04 -20.38
C ASP A 259 8.13 4.44 -18.98
N ALA A 260 8.97 3.59 -18.39
CA ALA A 260 9.67 3.84 -17.14
C ALA A 260 11.11 3.30 -17.20
N ALA A 261 11.99 3.87 -16.40
CA ALA A 261 13.38 3.39 -16.29
C ALA A 261 13.89 3.52 -14.86
N LEU A 262 14.62 2.49 -14.39
CA LEU A 262 15.28 2.49 -13.09
C LEU A 262 16.58 3.31 -13.18
N THR A 263 16.93 4.01 -12.09
CA THR A 263 18.25 4.66 -11.99
C THR A 263 19.36 3.60 -11.93
N PRO A 264 20.59 3.92 -12.40
CA PRO A 264 21.72 2.98 -12.31
C PRO A 264 22.04 2.53 -10.88
N SER A 265 21.71 3.35 -9.88
CA SER A 265 21.86 3.03 -8.46
C SER A 265 20.81 2.05 -7.95
N GLY A 266 19.68 1.90 -8.67
CA GLY A 266 18.49 1.17 -8.22
C GLY A 266 17.70 1.87 -7.11
N LYS A 267 18.01 3.13 -6.77
CA LYS A 267 17.38 3.88 -5.68
C LYS A 267 16.35 4.92 -6.16
N GLY A 268 15.90 4.80 -7.39
CA GLY A 268 14.90 5.67 -7.98
C GLY A 268 14.52 5.23 -9.39
N TYR A 269 13.54 5.90 -9.96
CA TYR A 269 13.09 5.67 -11.34
C TYR A 269 12.45 6.91 -11.95
N TRP A 270 12.43 6.92 -13.26
CA TRP A 270 11.69 7.90 -14.06
C TRP A 270 10.43 7.27 -14.64
N LEU A 271 9.35 8.07 -14.76
CA LEU A 271 8.22 7.79 -15.62
C LEU A 271 8.23 8.79 -16.77
N CYS A 272 8.01 8.31 -17.99
CA CYS A 272 7.96 9.12 -19.18
C CYS A 272 6.56 9.12 -19.77
N ALA A 273 5.97 10.31 -19.94
CA ALA A 273 4.67 10.48 -20.59
C ALA A 273 4.81 10.61 -22.12
N ALA A 274 3.69 10.41 -22.84
CA ALA A 274 3.64 10.47 -24.31
C ALA A 274 3.97 11.84 -24.91
N ASP A 275 3.82 12.93 -24.13
CA ASP A 275 4.30 14.27 -24.49
C ASP A 275 5.76 14.53 -24.13
N GLY A 276 6.41 13.51 -23.53
CA GLY A 276 7.75 13.59 -23.02
C GLY A 276 7.87 14.32 -21.69
N GLY A 277 6.77 14.48 -20.96
CA GLY A 277 6.76 14.86 -19.55
C GLY A 277 7.51 13.79 -18.73
N ILE A 278 8.39 14.22 -17.83
CA ILE A 278 9.20 13.33 -17.00
C ILE A 278 8.84 13.52 -15.53
N PHE A 279 8.56 12.42 -14.85
CA PHE A 279 8.31 12.37 -13.40
C PHE A 279 9.46 11.59 -12.75
N THR A 280 10.03 12.14 -11.68
CA THR A 280 11.21 11.60 -11.01
C THR A 280 10.89 11.15 -9.61
N TYR A 281 11.37 9.96 -9.22
CA TYR A 281 11.15 9.37 -7.91
C TYR A 281 12.45 8.80 -7.34
N GLY A 282 12.59 8.86 -6.00
CA GLY A 282 13.84 8.45 -5.35
C GLY A 282 14.99 9.37 -5.70
N ASP A 283 16.12 8.81 -6.15
CA ASP A 283 17.30 9.55 -6.55
C ASP A 283 17.35 9.92 -8.07
N ALA A 284 16.25 9.68 -8.79
CA ALA A 284 16.14 10.01 -10.21
C ALA A 284 16.18 11.52 -10.43
N LYS A 285 17.14 11.98 -11.24
CA LYS A 285 17.33 13.41 -11.52
C LYS A 285 16.47 13.86 -12.70
N PHE A 286 15.85 15.03 -12.58
CA PHE A 286 15.21 15.68 -13.73
C PHE A 286 16.28 16.37 -14.58
N CYS A 287 16.45 15.94 -15.82
CA CYS A 287 17.44 16.48 -16.76
C CYS A 287 16.82 17.30 -17.89
N GLY A 288 15.48 17.37 -17.95
CA GLY A 288 14.72 18.09 -18.97
C GLY A 288 13.55 17.26 -19.51
N SER A 289 12.70 17.87 -20.33
CA SER A 289 11.53 17.22 -20.91
C SER A 289 11.14 17.86 -22.25
N THR A 290 10.33 17.15 -23.04
CA THR A 290 9.68 17.70 -24.23
C THR A 290 8.24 18.16 -23.95
N GLY A 291 7.77 18.11 -22.69
CA GLY A 291 6.37 18.41 -22.32
C GLY A 291 5.85 19.79 -22.75
N ASN A 292 6.75 20.74 -23.05
CA ASN A 292 6.39 22.06 -23.57
C ASN A 292 6.55 22.18 -25.09
N LEU A 293 6.91 21.12 -25.79
CA LEU A 293 7.13 21.11 -27.24
C LEU A 293 5.92 20.51 -27.96
N ALA A 294 5.60 21.08 -29.11
CA ALA A 294 4.65 20.47 -30.04
C ALA A 294 5.34 19.32 -30.79
N LEU A 295 5.20 18.09 -30.29
CA LEU A 295 5.75 16.92 -30.94
C LEU A 295 4.94 16.53 -32.19
N VAL A 296 5.61 16.13 -33.26
CA VAL A 296 4.97 15.58 -34.48
C VAL A 296 4.34 14.22 -34.19
N LYS A 297 5.04 13.39 -33.43
CA LYS A 297 4.58 12.09 -32.93
C LYS A 297 4.89 11.96 -31.43
N PRO A 298 4.10 11.18 -30.69
CA PRO A 298 4.31 11.01 -29.27
C PRO A 298 5.65 10.31 -28.96
N ILE A 299 6.19 10.57 -27.79
CA ILE A 299 7.26 9.77 -27.19
C ILE A 299 6.73 8.37 -26.91
N THR A 300 7.60 7.37 -27.09
CA THR A 300 7.24 5.95 -26.89
C THR A 300 8.17 5.23 -25.94
N ARG A 301 9.43 5.68 -25.79
CA ARG A 301 10.41 5.04 -24.90
C ARG A 301 11.39 6.07 -24.34
N MET A 302 12.00 5.69 -23.22
CA MET A 302 13.14 6.39 -22.63
C MET A 302 14.26 5.40 -22.31
N THR A 303 15.49 5.92 -22.26
CA THR A 303 16.66 5.16 -21.82
C THR A 303 17.60 6.09 -21.06
N PRO A 304 17.91 5.81 -19.78
CA PRO A 304 18.87 6.62 -19.01
C PRO A 304 20.30 6.38 -19.50
N THR A 305 21.16 7.37 -19.25
CA THR A 305 22.62 7.19 -19.38
C THR A 305 23.15 6.28 -18.27
N PRO A 306 24.30 5.62 -18.47
CA PRO A 306 24.93 4.80 -17.42
C PRO A 306 25.27 5.57 -16.14
N SER A 307 25.49 6.88 -16.23
CA SER A 307 25.73 7.78 -15.07
C SER A 307 24.46 8.07 -14.27
N GLY A 308 23.27 8.02 -14.90
CA GLY A 308 22.02 8.51 -14.34
C GLY A 308 21.88 10.04 -14.36
N ASP A 309 22.79 10.74 -15.02
CA ASP A 309 22.79 12.20 -15.14
C ASP A 309 22.15 12.69 -16.46
N GLY A 310 21.55 11.80 -17.23
CA GLY A 310 20.86 12.09 -18.46
C GLY A 310 20.00 10.93 -18.97
N TYR A 311 19.27 11.19 -20.03
CA TYR A 311 18.46 10.19 -20.73
C TYR A 311 18.14 10.62 -22.17
N TRP A 312 17.83 9.64 -23.00
CA TRP A 312 17.25 9.82 -24.32
C TRP A 312 15.77 9.51 -24.29
N LEU A 313 14.97 10.32 -25.02
CA LEU A 313 13.58 10.01 -25.34
C LEU A 313 13.49 9.75 -26.84
N ILE A 314 12.70 8.75 -27.24
CA ILE A 314 12.44 8.47 -28.65
C ILE A 314 10.95 8.63 -28.96
N ALA A 315 10.65 9.40 -30.01
CA ALA A 315 9.31 9.55 -30.54
C ALA A 315 8.99 8.45 -31.57
N LEU A 316 7.70 8.22 -31.81
CA LEU A 316 7.19 7.20 -32.73
C LEU A 316 7.69 7.40 -34.18
N ASP A 317 8.05 8.62 -34.58
CA ASP A 317 8.61 8.94 -35.89
C ASP A 317 10.15 8.79 -35.96
N GLY A 318 10.74 8.23 -34.91
CA GLY A 318 12.21 8.05 -34.84
C GLY A 318 12.96 9.31 -34.37
N GLY A 319 12.27 10.38 -34.03
CA GLY A 319 12.86 11.58 -33.40
C GLY A 319 13.50 11.23 -32.05
N VAL A 320 14.74 11.65 -31.82
CA VAL A 320 15.48 11.43 -30.57
C VAL A 320 15.73 12.77 -29.89
N PHE A 321 15.41 12.82 -28.58
CA PHE A 321 15.67 13.97 -27.72
C PHE A 321 16.65 13.56 -26.62
N SER A 322 17.71 14.33 -26.45
CA SER A 322 18.78 14.08 -25.48
C SER A 322 18.73 15.09 -24.35
N PHE A 323 18.83 14.64 -23.10
CA PHE A 323 18.80 15.48 -21.92
C PHE A 323 19.94 15.12 -20.95
N GLY A 324 20.40 16.13 -20.20
CA GLY A 324 21.52 15.95 -19.28
C GLY A 324 22.83 15.65 -20.03
N ASP A 325 23.55 14.61 -19.61
CA ASP A 325 24.78 14.14 -20.19
C ASP A 325 24.60 13.21 -21.41
N ALA A 326 23.35 12.97 -21.82
CA ALA A 326 23.03 12.14 -22.98
C ALA A 326 23.43 12.84 -24.29
N SER A 327 24.47 12.33 -24.99
CA SER A 327 24.90 12.85 -26.27
C SER A 327 23.94 12.44 -27.41
N TYR A 328 23.72 13.34 -28.36
CA TYR A 328 22.93 13.02 -29.55
C TYR A 328 23.78 12.32 -30.62
N PHE A 329 23.35 11.15 -31.07
CA PHE A 329 24.06 10.34 -32.08
C PHE A 329 23.30 10.21 -33.40
N GLY A 330 22.15 10.85 -33.54
CA GLY A 330 21.32 10.78 -34.74
C GLY A 330 19.90 10.25 -34.46
N ARG A 331 19.12 10.15 -35.54
CA ARG A 331 17.73 9.66 -35.51
C ARG A 331 17.45 8.71 -36.66
N VAL A 332 16.41 7.91 -36.55
CA VAL A 332 15.84 7.17 -37.67
C VAL A 332 14.93 8.07 -38.48
N THR A 333 15.06 8.05 -39.80
CA THR A 333 14.10 8.65 -40.74
C THR A 333 13.45 7.52 -41.53
N TYR A 334 12.15 7.41 -41.39
CA TYR A 334 11.36 6.51 -42.25
C TYR A 334 11.14 7.23 -43.60
N ALA A 335 11.46 6.54 -44.70
CA ALA A 335 11.21 7.02 -46.05
C ALA A 335 9.74 6.98 -46.40
#